data_daf12da070fdd33d5dd825e59bf5d0ce
#
_entry.id   daf12da070fdd33d5dd825e59bf5d0ce
#
_cell.length_a   1.000
_cell.length_b   1.000
_cell.length_c   1.000
_cell.angle_alpha   90.00
_cell.angle_beta   90.00
_cell.angle_gamma   90.00
#
_symmetry.space_group_name_H-M   'P 1'
#
loop_
_entity.id
_entity.type
_entity.pdbx_description
1 polymer ?
#
loop_
_entity_poly.entity_id
_entity_poly.type
_entity_poly.pdbx_seq_one_letter_code
_entity_poly.pdbx_strand_id
1 'polypeptide(L)'
;MAKMRAMIVPEPRSGLHLVERDLPEPGRHEVRIRVQACGVCHRDTVTVEGAFPGIAYPRIPGHEVIGLIDALGPDVEGFAIGARVGVGWSPGYCGYCNNCRRGDTFACANVQGATGVSRDGGYATHMLALASAVVRVPDGLDAVESAPLLCAGSTTFNALRNTGAQPGDLVAVHGVGGLGHLGIQFAARQGFRTVAVNRGRDKEALVRSLGAR
;
A
#
# COMPACT_ATOMS: atom_id res chain seq x y z
N MET A 1 13.50 -25.39 -10.28
CA MET A 1 13.07 -24.47 -9.20
C MET A 1 11.68 -23.96 -9.52
N ALA A 2 10.87 -23.65 -8.52
CA ALA A 2 9.56 -23.06 -8.76
C ALA A 2 9.71 -21.64 -9.35
N LYS A 3 8.78 -21.23 -10.20
CA LYS A 3 8.81 -19.96 -10.92
C LYS A 3 7.70 -19.04 -10.47
N MET A 4 7.94 -17.74 -10.57
CA MET A 4 6.93 -16.69 -10.41
C MET A 4 6.88 -15.82 -11.67
N ARG A 5 5.72 -15.22 -11.94
CA ARG A 5 5.56 -14.18 -12.97
C ARG A 5 5.58 -12.81 -12.33
N ALA A 6 6.20 -11.85 -12.99
CA ALA A 6 6.29 -10.47 -12.50
C ALA A 6 6.26 -9.47 -13.65
N MET A 7 5.65 -8.31 -13.39
CA MET A 7 5.77 -7.13 -14.25
C MET A 7 6.96 -6.32 -13.76
N ILE A 8 8.01 -6.23 -14.55
CA ILE A 8 9.21 -5.44 -14.23
C ILE A 8 9.25 -4.14 -15.03
N VAL A 9 9.93 -3.16 -14.47
CA VAL A 9 10.47 -2.01 -15.20
C VAL A 9 11.96 -2.26 -15.37
N PRO A 10 12.46 -2.59 -16.59
CA PRO A 10 13.88 -2.89 -16.81
C PRO A 10 14.81 -1.71 -16.57
N GLU A 11 14.36 -0.52 -16.99
CA GLU A 11 15.05 0.77 -16.85
C GLU A 11 14.02 1.92 -16.86
N PRO A 12 14.37 3.12 -16.43
CA PRO A 12 13.44 4.25 -16.44
C PRO A 12 12.79 4.46 -17.80
N ARG A 13 11.46 4.65 -17.80
CA ARG A 13 10.64 4.91 -19.00
C ARG A 13 10.53 3.78 -20.02
N SER A 14 11.01 2.60 -19.68
CA SER A 14 10.88 1.41 -20.57
C SER A 14 9.49 0.76 -20.54
N GLY A 15 8.62 1.20 -19.61
CA GLY A 15 7.32 0.57 -19.39
C GLY A 15 7.40 -0.71 -18.57
N LEU A 16 6.28 -1.45 -18.54
CA LEU A 16 6.14 -2.69 -17.79
C LEU A 16 6.32 -3.89 -18.70
N HIS A 17 7.20 -4.81 -18.35
CA HIS A 17 7.50 -6.04 -19.08
C HIS A 17 7.16 -7.27 -18.24
N LEU A 18 6.37 -8.17 -18.78
CA LEU A 18 6.09 -9.46 -18.16
C LEU A 18 7.30 -10.38 -18.28
N VAL A 19 7.77 -10.89 -17.15
CA VAL A 19 8.88 -11.83 -17.08
C VAL A 19 8.56 -13.00 -16.16
N GLU A 20 9.28 -14.11 -16.37
CA GLU A 20 9.33 -15.22 -15.45
C GLU A 20 10.66 -15.18 -14.69
N ARG A 21 10.62 -15.34 -13.37
CA ARG A 21 11.78 -15.38 -12.48
C ARG A 21 11.72 -16.60 -11.56
N ASP A 22 12.83 -16.95 -10.97
CA ASP A 22 12.84 -17.93 -9.88
C ASP A 22 12.03 -17.41 -8.70
N LEU A 23 11.30 -18.30 -8.04
CA LEU A 23 10.56 -17.98 -6.83
C LEU A 23 11.57 -17.63 -5.73
N PRO A 24 11.54 -16.41 -5.15
CA PRO A 24 12.54 -16.00 -4.17
C PRO A 24 12.30 -16.68 -2.83
N GLU A 25 13.36 -17.03 -2.11
CA GLU A 25 13.27 -17.50 -0.74
C GLU A 25 13.37 -16.33 0.24
N PRO A 26 12.54 -16.31 1.31
CA PRO A 26 12.55 -15.24 2.28
C PRO A 26 13.82 -15.30 3.14
N GLY A 27 14.51 -14.16 3.24
CA GLY A 27 15.61 -13.95 4.13
C GLY A 27 15.18 -13.77 5.59
N ARG A 28 16.15 -13.45 6.46
CA ARG A 28 15.90 -13.19 7.89
C ARG A 28 14.90 -12.05 8.08
N HIS A 29 13.88 -12.26 8.92
CA HIS A 29 12.77 -11.32 9.18
C HIS A 29 11.90 -11.00 7.95
N GLU A 30 11.98 -11.78 6.88
CA GLU A 30 11.14 -11.64 5.70
C GLU A 30 10.07 -12.74 5.63
N VAL A 31 8.96 -12.39 5.03
CA VAL A 31 7.92 -13.34 4.62
C VAL A 31 7.82 -13.34 3.10
N ARG A 32 7.49 -14.49 2.51
CA ARG A 32 7.05 -14.57 1.13
C ARG A 32 5.54 -14.58 1.10
N ILE A 33 4.98 -13.76 0.22
CA ILE A 33 3.54 -13.58 0.08
C ILE A 33 3.15 -14.01 -1.33
N ARG A 34 2.24 -14.98 -1.42
CA ARG A 34 1.53 -15.31 -2.66
C ARG A 34 0.44 -14.26 -2.87
N VAL A 35 0.64 -13.39 -3.84
CA VAL A 35 -0.22 -12.23 -4.10
C VAL A 35 -1.58 -12.67 -4.63
N GLN A 36 -2.65 -12.19 -4.02
CA GLN A 36 -4.03 -12.36 -4.48
C GLN A 36 -4.50 -11.15 -5.30
N ALA A 37 -4.14 -9.95 -4.86
CA ALA A 37 -4.42 -8.70 -5.56
C ALA A 37 -3.34 -7.66 -5.27
N CYS A 38 -3.08 -6.80 -6.24
CA CYS A 38 -2.29 -5.58 -6.05
C CYS A 38 -3.02 -4.43 -6.74
N GLY A 39 -3.40 -3.41 -5.97
CA GLY A 39 -4.00 -2.20 -6.50
C GLY A 39 -3.01 -1.40 -7.35
N VAL A 40 -3.55 -0.55 -8.22
CA VAL A 40 -2.77 0.34 -9.08
C VAL A 40 -2.88 1.77 -8.54
N CYS A 41 -1.73 2.32 -8.15
CA CYS A 41 -1.63 3.68 -7.64
C CYS A 41 -0.88 4.58 -8.63
N HIS A 42 -1.27 5.85 -8.69
CA HIS A 42 -0.50 6.81 -9.49
C HIS A 42 0.98 6.91 -9.06
N ARG A 43 1.28 6.58 -7.79
CA ARG A 43 2.66 6.54 -7.28
C ARG A 43 3.54 5.46 -7.93
N ASP A 44 2.97 4.46 -8.57
CA ASP A 44 3.75 3.44 -9.29
C ASP A 44 4.45 4.04 -10.52
N THR A 45 3.94 5.18 -11.06
CA THR A 45 4.63 5.93 -12.11
C THR A 45 6.01 6.43 -11.69
N VAL A 46 6.23 6.64 -10.38
CA VAL A 46 7.55 7.05 -9.84
C VAL A 46 8.63 6.03 -10.22
N THR A 47 8.30 4.74 -10.15
CA THR A 47 9.21 3.66 -10.55
C THR A 47 9.32 3.55 -12.06
N VAL A 48 8.19 3.67 -12.77
CA VAL A 48 8.16 3.58 -14.24
C VAL A 48 8.97 4.72 -14.88
N GLU A 49 8.81 5.94 -14.38
CA GLU A 49 9.46 7.14 -14.93
C GLU A 49 10.88 7.38 -14.37
N GLY A 50 11.30 6.64 -13.34
CA GLY A 50 12.58 6.89 -12.67
C GLY A 50 12.61 8.19 -11.88
N ALA A 51 11.45 8.65 -11.39
CA ALA A 51 11.30 9.95 -10.73
C ALA A 51 11.72 9.96 -9.25
N PHE A 52 12.23 8.85 -8.73
CA PHE A 52 12.74 8.75 -7.36
C PHE A 52 14.25 8.46 -7.39
N PRO A 53 15.07 9.22 -6.66
CA PRO A 53 16.51 9.01 -6.66
C PRO A 53 16.89 7.61 -6.13
N GLY A 54 17.87 6.96 -6.78
CA GLY A 54 18.46 5.72 -6.29
C GLY A 54 17.61 4.45 -6.51
N ILE A 55 16.63 4.46 -7.39
CA ILE A 55 15.94 3.22 -7.78
C ILE A 55 16.93 2.30 -8.49
N ALA A 56 17.10 1.10 -7.96
CA ALA A 56 17.85 0.04 -8.64
C ALA A 56 16.92 -0.73 -9.60
N TYR A 57 17.28 -0.78 -10.86
CA TYR A 57 16.57 -1.53 -11.90
C TYR A 57 17.29 -2.86 -12.22
N PRO A 58 16.54 -3.88 -12.71
CA PRO A 58 15.10 -3.91 -12.94
C PRO A 58 14.32 -3.90 -11.62
N ARG A 59 13.10 -3.29 -11.62
CA ARG A 59 12.25 -3.15 -10.44
C ARG A 59 10.83 -3.66 -10.70
N ILE A 60 10.24 -4.35 -9.74
CA ILE A 60 8.81 -4.71 -9.73
C ILE A 60 8.06 -3.63 -8.94
N PRO A 61 7.14 -2.85 -9.57
CA PRO A 61 6.30 -1.88 -8.86
C PRO A 61 5.17 -2.54 -8.05
N GLY A 62 4.28 -1.70 -7.48
CA GLY A 62 3.09 -2.11 -6.76
C GLY A 62 3.27 -2.12 -5.24
N HIS A 63 2.40 -1.39 -4.54
CA HIS A 63 2.46 -1.21 -3.08
C HIS A 63 1.08 -1.25 -2.42
N GLU A 64 0.10 -1.86 -3.05
CA GLU A 64 -1.25 -2.06 -2.52
C GLU A 64 -1.58 -3.55 -2.55
N VAL A 65 -0.84 -4.33 -1.76
CA VAL A 65 -0.80 -5.80 -1.91
C VAL A 65 -1.65 -6.49 -0.86
N ILE A 66 -2.49 -7.41 -1.29
CA ILE A 66 -3.13 -8.41 -0.43
C ILE A 66 -2.76 -9.81 -0.93
N GLY A 67 -2.44 -10.70 0.01
CA GLY A 67 -2.08 -12.07 -0.31
C GLY A 67 -2.03 -12.98 0.92
N LEU A 68 -1.52 -14.17 0.70
CA LEU A 68 -1.34 -15.18 1.74
C LEU A 68 0.16 -15.44 1.94
N ILE A 69 0.61 -15.48 3.18
CA ILE A 69 1.96 -15.94 3.48
C ILE A 69 2.12 -17.39 3.06
N ASP A 70 3.09 -17.70 2.20
CA ASP A 70 3.38 -19.05 1.75
C ASP A 70 4.76 -19.57 2.21
N ALA A 71 5.63 -18.67 2.70
CA ALA A 71 6.88 -19.04 3.35
C ALA A 71 7.29 -17.99 4.39
N LEU A 72 7.98 -18.46 5.44
CA LEU A 72 8.54 -17.63 6.51
C LEU A 72 10.06 -17.77 6.49
N GLY A 73 10.77 -16.65 6.52
CA GLY A 73 12.20 -16.62 6.73
C GLY A 73 12.56 -16.81 8.21
N PRO A 74 13.86 -16.98 8.51
CA PRO A 74 14.32 -17.07 9.89
C PRO A 74 13.90 -15.88 10.74
N ASP A 75 13.63 -16.13 12.02
CA ASP A 75 13.27 -15.12 13.04
C ASP A 75 12.00 -14.30 12.74
N VAL A 76 11.11 -14.82 11.92
CA VAL A 76 9.77 -14.25 11.76
C VAL A 76 8.88 -14.78 12.88
N GLU A 77 8.35 -13.85 13.68
CA GLU A 77 7.40 -14.15 14.76
C GLU A 77 6.05 -13.50 14.46
N GLY A 78 4.99 -14.03 15.09
CA GLY A 78 3.65 -13.46 15.03
C GLY A 78 2.87 -13.73 13.74
N PHE A 79 3.44 -14.44 12.76
CA PHE A 79 2.77 -14.86 11.54
C PHE A 79 2.84 -16.38 11.34
N ALA A 80 1.89 -16.90 10.56
CA ALA A 80 1.87 -18.31 10.15
C ALA A 80 1.69 -18.41 8.63
N ILE A 81 2.12 -19.54 8.06
CA ILE A 81 1.81 -19.89 6.67
C ILE A 81 0.28 -19.97 6.52
N GLY A 82 -0.24 -19.42 5.42
CA GLY A 82 -1.67 -19.29 5.15
C GLY A 82 -2.30 -18.02 5.73
N ALA A 83 -1.60 -17.26 6.60
CA ALA A 83 -2.14 -16.00 7.12
C ALA A 83 -2.39 -15.00 5.99
N ARG A 84 -3.58 -14.37 6.02
CA ARG A 84 -3.94 -13.32 5.07
C ARG A 84 -3.39 -11.99 5.51
N VAL A 85 -2.66 -11.35 4.62
CA VAL A 85 -1.86 -10.17 4.94
C VAL A 85 -1.88 -9.14 3.83
N GLY A 86 -1.51 -7.91 4.19
CA GLY A 86 -1.31 -6.82 3.26
C GLY A 86 0.04 -6.13 3.44
N VAL A 87 0.52 -5.53 2.36
CA VAL A 87 1.72 -4.70 2.33
C VAL A 87 1.41 -3.39 1.62
N GLY A 88 1.66 -2.28 2.30
CA GLY A 88 1.47 -0.93 1.77
C GLY A 88 2.76 -0.28 1.31
N TRP A 89 2.76 1.05 1.28
CA TRP A 89 3.91 1.87 0.85
C TRP A 89 5.15 1.67 1.70
N SER A 90 5.00 1.59 3.05
CA SER A 90 6.15 1.46 3.96
C SER A 90 6.84 0.11 3.78
N PRO A 91 8.16 0.08 3.55
CA PRO A 91 8.91 -1.18 3.38
C PRO A 91 9.23 -1.87 4.72
N GLY A 92 8.72 -1.34 5.84
CA GLY A 92 8.95 -1.86 7.18
C GLY A 92 9.75 -0.91 8.08
N TYR A 93 10.18 -1.43 9.22
CA TYR A 93 10.97 -0.68 10.20
C TYR A 93 11.88 -1.61 11.01
N CYS A 94 12.92 -1.07 11.64
CA CYS A 94 13.90 -1.88 12.38
C CYS A 94 13.53 -2.15 13.85
N GLY A 95 12.63 -1.37 14.45
CA GLY A 95 12.19 -1.50 15.85
C GLY A 95 13.13 -0.92 16.92
N TYR A 96 14.40 -0.63 16.60
CA TYR A 96 15.39 -0.25 17.61
C TYR A 96 16.03 1.14 17.44
N CYS A 97 15.89 1.81 16.31
CA CYS A 97 16.39 3.19 16.15
C CYS A 97 15.56 4.18 16.99
N ASN A 98 16.10 5.37 17.18
CA ASN A 98 15.42 6.39 18.03
C ASN A 98 14.00 6.74 17.55
N ASN A 99 13.78 6.75 16.24
CA ASN A 99 12.46 7.02 15.69
C ASN A 99 11.47 5.88 16.00
N CYS A 100 11.89 4.63 15.77
CA CYS A 100 11.07 3.46 16.11
C CYS A 100 10.73 3.39 17.61
N ARG A 101 11.70 3.68 18.48
CA ARG A 101 11.50 3.68 19.93
C ARG A 101 10.53 4.75 20.41
N ARG A 102 10.34 5.83 19.66
CA ARG A 102 9.32 6.86 19.92
C ARG A 102 7.94 6.53 19.32
N GLY A 103 7.82 5.39 18.61
CA GLY A 103 6.61 5.01 17.89
C GLY A 103 6.50 5.58 16.48
N ASP A 104 7.48 6.37 16.01
CA ASP A 104 7.54 6.91 14.66
C ASP A 104 8.26 5.92 13.72
N THR A 105 7.60 4.80 13.46
CA THR A 105 8.16 3.74 12.62
C THR A 105 8.25 4.14 11.14
N PHE A 106 7.42 5.09 10.70
CA PHE A 106 7.44 5.58 9.32
C PHE A 106 8.73 6.35 9.00
N ALA A 107 9.29 7.05 9.99
CA ALA A 107 10.58 7.74 9.90
C ALA A 107 11.76 6.86 10.34
N CYS A 108 11.68 5.53 10.18
CA CYS A 108 12.76 4.63 10.55
C CYS A 108 14.08 5.02 9.85
N ALA A 109 15.15 5.19 10.65
CA ALA A 109 16.46 5.58 10.10
C ALA A 109 17.17 4.44 9.34
N ASN A 110 16.85 3.19 9.65
CA ASN A 110 17.56 2.01 9.12
C ASN A 110 16.82 1.31 7.97
N VAL A 111 15.50 1.51 7.87
CA VAL A 111 14.70 0.95 6.78
C VAL A 111 14.02 2.13 6.08
N GLN A 112 14.56 2.49 4.92
CA GLN A 112 14.11 3.63 4.13
C GLN A 112 13.58 3.19 2.77
N GLY A 113 12.93 4.11 2.08
CA GLY A 113 12.37 3.89 0.75
C GLY A 113 10.91 3.48 0.77
N ALA A 114 10.50 2.70 -0.23
CA ALA A 114 9.12 2.27 -0.37
C ALA A 114 9.03 0.92 -1.11
N THR A 115 7.95 0.19 -0.84
CA THR A 115 7.57 -1.02 -1.57
C THR A 115 7.31 -0.67 -3.04
N GLY A 116 7.86 -1.44 -3.96
CA GLY A 116 7.77 -1.17 -5.39
C GLY A 116 8.74 -0.10 -5.90
N VAL A 117 9.57 0.49 -5.03
CA VAL A 117 10.56 1.53 -5.34
C VAL A 117 11.95 1.09 -4.94
N SER A 118 12.23 1.01 -3.62
CA SER A 118 13.51 0.55 -3.09
C SER A 118 13.60 -0.98 -2.92
N ARG A 119 12.46 -1.64 -2.87
CA ARG A 119 12.27 -3.09 -2.85
C ARG A 119 11.26 -3.49 -3.90
N ASP A 120 11.33 -4.73 -4.38
CA ASP A 120 10.33 -5.26 -5.31
C ASP A 120 8.93 -5.27 -4.66
N GLY A 121 7.93 -4.90 -5.46
CA GLY A 121 6.55 -4.77 -5.05
C GLY A 121 5.65 -5.91 -5.51
N GLY A 122 4.35 -5.65 -5.53
CA GLY A 122 3.31 -6.64 -5.71
C GLY A 122 2.82 -6.88 -7.13
N TYR A 123 3.38 -6.25 -8.16
CA TYR A 123 3.01 -6.57 -9.54
C TYR A 123 3.64 -7.90 -9.97
N ALA A 124 3.42 -8.92 -9.15
CA ALA A 124 3.94 -10.26 -9.31
C ALA A 124 3.02 -11.30 -8.67
N THR A 125 3.20 -12.58 -9.01
CA THR A 125 2.47 -13.66 -8.33
C THR A 125 2.96 -13.91 -6.91
N HIS A 126 4.20 -13.52 -6.60
CA HIS A 126 4.80 -13.59 -5.26
C HIS A 126 5.69 -12.38 -5.01
N MET A 127 5.82 -12.00 -3.75
CA MET A 127 6.74 -10.96 -3.31
C MET A 127 7.38 -11.32 -1.96
N LEU A 128 8.53 -10.71 -1.67
CA LEU A 128 9.12 -10.70 -0.33
C LEU A 128 8.79 -9.40 0.38
N ALA A 129 8.51 -9.47 1.67
CA ALA A 129 8.33 -8.30 2.52
C ALA A 129 8.97 -8.51 3.88
N LEU A 130 9.52 -7.46 4.50
CA LEU A 130 9.87 -7.52 5.92
C LEU A 130 8.61 -7.78 6.75
N ALA A 131 8.69 -8.66 7.73
CA ALA A 131 7.57 -8.94 8.62
C ALA A 131 7.02 -7.66 9.30
N SER A 132 7.88 -6.68 9.55
CA SER A 132 7.51 -5.36 10.08
C SER A 132 6.72 -4.47 9.09
N ALA A 133 6.70 -4.80 7.80
CA ALA A 133 5.89 -4.12 6.78
C ALA A 133 4.49 -4.71 6.64
N VAL A 134 4.26 -5.89 7.23
CA VAL A 134 3.08 -6.72 6.97
C VAL A 134 1.99 -6.42 7.99
N VAL A 135 0.77 -6.24 7.51
CA VAL A 135 -0.43 -6.08 8.34
C VAL A 135 -1.39 -7.27 8.12
N ARG A 136 -2.10 -7.68 9.16
CA ARG A 136 -3.16 -8.70 9.04
C ARG A 136 -4.36 -8.11 8.31
N VAL A 137 -4.93 -8.87 7.39
CA VAL A 137 -6.16 -8.50 6.68
C VAL A 137 -7.27 -9.46 7.11
N PRO A 138 -8.44 -8.95 7.54
CA PRO A 138 -9.58 -9.79 7.90
C PRO A 138 -10.01 -10.71 6.74
N ASP A 139 -10.34 -11.95 7.04
CA ASP A 139 -10.71 -12.97 6.03
C ASP A 139 -11.98 -12.62 5.26
N GLY A 140 -12.90 -11.87 5.88
CA GLY A 140 -14.17 -11.47 5.25
C GLY A 140 -14.06 -10.33 4.24
N LEU A 141 -12.87 -9.75 4.02
CA LEU A 141 -12.68 -8.68 3.04
C LEU A 141 -12.26 -9.26 1.69
N ASP A 142 -12.86 -8.79 0.60
CA ASP A 142 -12.39 -9.12 -0.76
C ASP A 142 -11.00 -8.55 -1.02
N ALA A 143 -10.12 -9.30 -1.68
CA ALA A 143 -8.74 -8.89 -1.89
C ALA A 143 -8.63 -7.72 -2.89
N VAL A 144 -9.43 -7.73 -3.95
CA VAL A 144 -9.39 -6.70 -5.01
C VAL A 144 -9.94 -5.39 -4.47
N GLU A 145 -11.08 -5.44 -3.76
CA GLU A 145 -11.71 -4.24 -3.19
C GLU A 145 -10.89 -3.64 -2.04
N SER A 146 -10.14 -4.46 -1.31
CA SER A 146 -9.40 -4.01 -0.12
C SER A 146 -7.96 -3.59 -0.42
N ALA A 147 -7.36 -4.01 -1.53
CA ALA A 147 -5.98 -3.66 -1.87
C ALA A 147 -5.72 -2.13 -1.84
N PRO A 148 -6.58 -1.25 -2.41
CA PRO A 148 -6.38 0.19 -2.35
C PRO A 148 -6.42 0.79 -0.93
N LEU A 149 -6.98 0.07 0.05
CA LEU A 149 -7.01 0.54 1.44
C LEU A 149 -5.61 0.60 2.06
N LEU A 150 -4.65 -0.15 1.52
CA LEU A 150 -3.27 -0.17 2.00
C LEU A 150 -2.45 1.06 1.57
N CYS A 151 -2.93 1.85 0.61
CA CYS A 151 -2.34 3.12 0.22
C CYS A 151 -3.34 4.27 0.38
N ALA A 152 -4.30 4.39 -0.53
CA ALA A 152 -5.27 5.48 -0.53
C ALA A 152 -6.14 5.48 0.75
N GLY A 153 -6.52 4.29 1.25
CA GLY A 153 -7.29 4.14 2.49
C GLY A 153 -6.50 4.62 3.70
N SER A 154 -5.30 4.07 3.93
CA SER A 154 -4.46 4.47 5.06
C SER A 154 -4.06 5.96 5.00
N THR A 155 -3.79 6.48 3.81
CA THR A 155 -3.43 7.89 3.60
C THR A 155 -4.57 8.82 3.99
N THR A 156 -5.76 8.59 3.47
CA THR A 156 -6.93 9.45 3.74
C THR A 156 -7.42 9.33 5.18
N PHE A 157 -7.40 8.12 5.73
CA PHE A 157 -7.75 7.90 7.13
C PHE A 157 -6.78 8.63 8.08
N ASN A 158 -5.46 8.50 7.86
CA ASN A 158 -4.47 9.19 8.67
C ASN A 158 -4.51 10.71 8.47
N ALA A 159 -4.71 11.21 7.26
CA ALA A 159 -4.90 12.63 7.02
C ALA A 159 -6.05 13.17 7.87
N LEU A 160 -7.21 12.52 7.83
CA LEU A 160 -8.38 12.92 8.59
C LEU A 160 -8.12 12.90 10.11
N ARG A 161 -7.50 11.84 10.64
CA ARG A 161 -7.14 11.74 12.07
C ARG A 161 -6.24 12.89 12.56
N ASN A 162 -5.38 13.39 11.70
CA ASN A 162 -4.38 14.41 12.04
C ASN A 162 -4.88 15.85 11.80
N THR A 163 -6.12 16.05 11.38
CA THR A 163 -6.69 17.41 11.20
C THR A 163 -7.03 18.10 12.54
N GLY A 164 -7.23 17.33 13.61
CA GLY A 164 -7.77 17.83 14.86
C GLY A 164 -9.29 18.07 14.85
N ALA A 165 -9.96 17.85 13.71
CA ALA A 165 -11.42 17.97 13.61
C ALA A 165 -12.13 16.93 14.47
N GLN A 166 -13.31 17.30 14.97
CA GLN A 166 -14.16 16.47 15.81
C GLN A 166 -15.46 16.07 15.07
N PRO A 167 -16.09 14.94 15.40
CA PRO A 167 -17.42 14.59 14.87
C PRO A 167 -18.39 15.77 14.97
N GLY A 168 -19.11 16.08 13.87
CA GLY A 168 -19.97 17.26 13.75
C GLY A 168 -19.31 18.46 13.07
N ASP A 169 -17.98 18.52 12.98
CA ASP A 169 -17.31 19.57 12.23
C ASP A 169 -17.53 19.43 10.72
N LEU A 170 -17.31 20.53 9.99
CA LEU A 170 -17.37 20.56 8.55
C LEU A 170 -16.01 20.14 7.96
N VAL A 171 -16.00 19.06 7.22
CA VAL A 171 -14.81 18.56 6.49
C VAL A 171 -15.04 18.67 4.99
N ALA A 172 -14.16 19.40 4.31
CA ALA A 172 -14.16 19.49 2.85
C ALA A 172 -13.11 18.55 2.23
N VAL A 173 -13.55 17.65 1.37
CA VAL A 173 -12.67 16.76 0.59
C VAL A 173 -12.50 17.34 -0.80
N HIS A 174 -11.31 17.82 -1.12
CA HIS A 174 -10.99 18.40 -2.42
C HIS A 174 -10.42 17.36 -3.39
N GLY A 175 -11.12 17.15 -4.51
CA GLY A 175 -10.78 16.17 -5.54
C GLY A 175 -11.40 14.79 -5.27
N VAL A 176 -12.23 14.32 -6.19
CA VAL A 176 -12.93 13.01 -6.09
C VAL A 176 -12.27 12.03 -7.07
N GLY A 177 -11.10 11.56 -6.70
CA GLY A 177 -10.35 10.49 -7.35
C GLY A 177 -10.19 9.30 -6.41
N GLY A 178 -9.14 8.48 -6.60
CA GLY A 178 -8.85 7.29 -5.78
C GLY A 178 -8.75 7.58 -4.27
N LEU A 179 -8.13 8.69 -3.86
CA LEU A 179 -8.08 9.09 -2.46
C LEU A 179 -9.40 9.75 -2.01
N GLY A 180 -9.90 10.72 -2.78
CA GLY A 180 -11.03 11.53 -2.34
C GLY A 180 -12.31 10.74 -2.13
N HIS A 181 -12.59 9.72 -2.95
CA HIS A 181 -13.78 8.89 -2.74
C HIS A 181 -13.73 8.09 -1.43
N LEU A 182 -12.54 7.64 -1.01
CA LEU A 182 -12.34 7.00 0.30
C LEU A 182 -12.40 8.04 1.43
N GLY A 183 -11.78 9.22 1.22
CA GLY A 183 -11.82 10.31 2.19
C GLY A 183 -13.24 10.77 2.53
N ILE A 184 -14.13 10.87 1.53
CA ILE A 184 -15.55 11.18 1.73
C ILE A 184 -16.20 10.11 2.61
N GLN A 185 -16.00 8.84 2.31
CA GLN A 185 -16.58 7.73 3.06
C GLN A 185 -16.10 7.69 4.51
N PHE A 186 -14.79 7.87 4.74
CA PHE A 186 -14.25 7.92 6.10
C PHE A 186 -14.79 9.12 6.87
N ALA A 187 -14.81 10.31 6.26
CA ALA A 187 -15.34 11.49 6.91
C ALA A 187 -16.83 11.32 7.28
N ALA A 188 -17.66 10.87 6.33
CA ALA A 188 -19.08 10.66 6.58
C ALA A 188 -19.34 9.63 7.69
N ARG A 189 -18.59 8.49 7.68
CA ARG A 189 -18.76 7.43 8.69
C ARG A 189 -18.22 7.80 10.07
N GLN A 190 -17.29 8.75 10.15
CA GLN A 190 -16.80 9.28 11.43
C GLN A 190 -17.66 10.41 11.99
N GLY A 191 -18.79 10.73 11.34
CA GLY A 191 -19.76 11.71 11.84
C GLY A 191 -19.45 13.15 11.48
N PHE A 192 -18.55 13.41 10.54
CA PHE A 192 -18.30 14.77 10.04
C PHE A 192 -19.42 15.21 9.06
N ARG A 193 -19.68 16.52 9.01
CA ARG A 193 -20.46 17.14 7.96
C ARG A 193 -19.59 17.24 6.71
N THR A 194 -19.70 16.27 5.81
CA THR A 194 -18.79 16.08 4.70
C THR A 194 -19.26 16.84 3.46
N VAL A 195 -18.37 17.64 2.90
CA VAL A 195 -18.57 18.34 1.61
C VAL A 195 -17.47 17.88 0.64
N ALA A 196 -17.85 17.63 -0.61
CA ALA A 196 -16.88 17.34 -1.67
C ALA A 196 -16.74 18.54 -2.60
N VAL A 197 -15.49 18.89 -2.91
CA VAL A 197 -15.15 19.95 -3.86
C VAL A 197 -14.52 19.31 -5.09
N ASN A 198 -15.16 19.45 -6.26
CA ASN A 198 -14.71 18.88 -7.52
C ASN A 198 -14.98 19.85 -8.67
N ARG A 199 -14.29 19.64 -9.82
CA ARG A 199 -14.60 20.37 -11.05
C ARG A 199 -15.80 19.73 -11.73
N GLY A 200 -16.80 20.56 -12.07
CA GLY A 200 -18.02 20.07 -12.73
C GLY A 200 -18.96 19.27 -11.81
N ARG A 201 -20.01 18.74 -12.41
CA ARG A 201 -21.10 18.00 -11.70
C ARG A 201 -21.20 16.52 -12.08
N ASP A 202 -20.33 16.04 -12.93
CA ASP A 202 -20.30 14.67 -13.44
C ASP A 202 -20.23 13.59 -12.34
N LYS A 203 -19.67 13.94 -11.18
CA LYS A 203 -19.54 13.04 -10.02
C LYS A 203 -20.53 13.33 -8.88
N GLU A 204 -21.53 14.22 -9.08
CA GLU A 204 -22.44 14.61 -8.00
C GLU A 204 -23.21 13.40 -7.43
N ALA A 205 -23.74 12.54 -8.28
CA ALA A 205 -24.47 11.35 -7.83
C ALA A 205 -23.58 10.41 -7.01
N LEU A 206 -22.35 10.16 -7.47
CA LEU A 206 -21.35 9.36 -6.74
C LEU A 206 -21.03 9.99 -5.37
N VAL A 207 -20.73 11.29 -5.35
CA VAL A 207 -20.34 12.00 -4.12
C VAL A 207 -21.44 11.90 -3.06
N ARG A 208 -22.71 12.08 -3.47
CA ARG A 208 -23.87 11.94 -2.57
C ARG A 208 -24.02 10.50 -2.06
N SER A 209 -23.84 9.50 -2.91
CA SER A 209 -23.92 8.09 -2.50
C SER A 209 -22.81 7.69 -1.52
N LEU A 210 -21.65 8.37 -1.55
CA LEU A 210 -20.55 8.17 -0.62
C LEU A 210 -20.73 8.88 0.73
N GLY A 211 -21.75 9.75 0.87
CA GLY A 211 -22.13 10.40 2.11
C GLY A 211 -21.75 11.88 2.23
N ALA A 212 -21.28 12.53 1.15
CA ALA A 212 -21.13 14.00 1.13
C ALA A 212 -22.43 14.70 0.79
N ARG A 213 -22.52 15.98 1.16
CA ARG A 213 -23.66 16.87 0.93
C ARG A 213 -23.32 17.97 -0.07
#